data_778e0d71b04ca5334cb2123ee98d7178
#
_entry.id   778e0d71b04ca5334cb2123ee98d7178
#
_cell.length_a   1.000
_cell.length_b   1.000
_cell.length_c   1.000
_cell.angle_alpha   90.00
_cell.angle_beta   90.00
_cell.angle_gamma   90.00
#
_symmetry.space_group_name_H-M   'P 1'
#
loop_
_entity.id
_entity.type
_entity.pdbx_description
1 polymer ?
#
loop_
_entity_poly.entity_id
_entity_poly.type
_entity_poly.pdbx_seq_one_letter_code
_entity_poly.pdbx_strand_id
1 'polypeptide(L)'
;MKKRLIAGIVLIALMACNKNKFQTSPQISIKSINPKVVPIGGNMEITLSYTDKEGDISDTLFIKKIRLNKQTTATIRDSLRYKIPDFPNYDKGEIGLSLQYENHLKSAIQAPDIPGSNPLAKQPDTLNIKIWIHDKAGNVSDTVSTGQVIILRAD
;
A
#
# COMPACT_ATOMS: atom_id res chain seq x y z
N MET A 1 33.49 17.87 -52.80
CA MET A 1 32.15 17.66 -52.34
C MET A 1 31.98 16.32 -51.59
N LYS A 2 32.76 16.07 -50.52
CA LYS A 2 32.69 14.76 -49.76
C LYS A 2 32.75 14.94 -48.24
N LYS A 3 32.33 16.09 -47.70
CA LYS A 3 32.39 16.36 -46.24
C LYS A 3 31.02 16.58 -45.54
N ARG A 4 29.88 16.31 -46.21
CA ARG A 4 28.57 16.54 -45.60
C ARG A 4 27.73 15.28 -45.31
N LEU A 5 28.31 14.07 -45.49
CA LEU A 5 27.57 12.82 -45.29
C LEU A 5 27.86 12.11 -43.95
N ILE A 6 28.79 12.61 -43.13
CA ILE A 6 29.17 11.96 -41.87
C ILE A 6 28.43 12.56 -40.67
N ALA A 7 27.84 13.74 -40.79
CA ALA A 7 27.14 14.39 -39.68
C ALA A 7 25.73 13.83 -39.42
N GLY A 8 25.15 13.04 -40.34
CA GLY A 8 23.80 12.50 -40.22
C GLY A 8 23.68 11.17 -39.44
N ILE A 9 24.78 10.44 -39.27
CA ILE A 9 24.75 9.08 -38.68
C ILE A 9 24.98 9.10 -37.18
N VAL A 10 25.55 10.17 -36.61
CA VAL A 10 25.82 10.25 -35.16
C VAL A 10 24.60 10.64 -34.34
N LEU A 11 23.54 11.18 -34.95
CA LEU A 11 22.37 11.69 -34.22
C LEU A 11 21.27 10.63 -33.97
N ILE A 12 21.36 9.42 -34.52
CA ILE A 12 20.37 8.34 -34.38
C ILE A 12 20.70 7.38 -33.22
N ALA A 13 21.92 7.45 -32.65
CA ALA A 13 22.40 6.54 -31.63
C ALA A 13 21.95 6.92 -30.18
N LEU A 14 21.23 8.03 -29.96
CA LEU A 14 20.89 8.50 -28.61
C LEU A 14 19.45 8.26 -28.18
N MET A 15 18.65 7.56 -28.96
CA MET A 15 17.26 7.24 -28.57
C MET A 15 17.04 5.79 -28.14
N ALA A 16 18.07 5.03 -27.87
CA ALA A 16 17.95 3.73 -27.21
C ALA A 16 18.04 3.91 -25.67
N CYS A 17 17.24 4.80 -25.11
CA CYS A 17 16.93 4.74 -23.68
C CYS A 17 16.00 3.55 -23.48
N ASN A 18 16.59 2.39 -23.21
CA ASN A 18 15.87 1.18 -22.81
C ASN A 18 14.99 1.51 -21.61
N LYS A 19 13.68 1.56 -21.83
CA LYS A 19 12.64 1.57 -20.77
C LYS A 19 12.60 0.26 -19.96
N ASN A 20 13.48 -0.66 -20.22
CA ASN A 20 13.69 -1.86 -19.42
C ASN A 20 14.86 -1.63 -18.46
N LYS A 21 14.72 -0.66 -17.53
CA LYS A 21 15.46 -0.78 -16.28
C LYS A 21 15.07 -2.13 -15.71
N PHE A 22 16.05 -3.01 -15.58
CA PHE A 22 15.95 -4.21 -14.78
C PHE A 22 15.50 -3.78 -13.38
N GLN A 23 14.21 -3.86 -13.11
CA GLN A 23 13.68 -3.51 -11.80
C GLN A 23 13.95 -4.70 -10.90
N THR A 24 15.00 -4.62 -10.11
CA THR A 24 15.31 -5.53 -9.02
C THR A 24 14.39 -5.28 -7.82
N SER A 25 13.71 -4.13 -7.78
CA SER A 25 12.76 -3.82 -6.72
C SER A 25 11.36 -4.32 -7.08
N PRO A 26 10.66 -4.96 -6.14
CA PRO A 26 9.30 -5.41 -6.36
C PRO A 26 8.36 -4.23 -6.66
N GLN A 27 7.41 -4.46 -7.54
CA GLN A 27 6.35 -3.51 -7.86
C GLN A 27 5.04 -4.03 -7.28
N ILE A 28 4.28 -3.18 -6.59
CA ILE A 28 2.97 -3.54 -6.07
C ILE A 28 1.90 -2.55 -6.52
N SER A 29 0.68 -3.03 -6.62
CA SER A 29 -0.50 -2.20 -6.83
C SER A 29 -1.70 -2.76 -6.08
N ILE A 30 -2.64 -1.90 -5.68
CA ILE A 30 -3.88 -2.35 -5.05
C ILE A 30 -4.84 -2.78 -6.15
N LYS A 31 -5.22 -4.06 -6.15
CA LYS A 31 -6.21 -4.65 -7.06
C LYS A 31 -7.63 -4.42 -6.55
N SER A 32 -7.87 -4.62 -5.24
CA SER A 32 -9.17 -4.44 -4.64
C SER A 32 -9.08 -4.09 -3.15
N ILE A 33 -10.12 -3.41 -2.64
CA ILE A 33 -10.34 -3.12 -1.22
C ILE A 33 -11.82 -3.35 -0.95
N ASN A 34 -12.15 -4.19 0.03
CA ASN A 34 -13.55 -4.49 0.38
C ASN A 34 -13.69 -4.84 1.87
N PRO A 35 -14.59 -4.19 2.60
CA PRO A 35 -15.28 -2.95 2.25
C PRO A 35 -14.40 -1.71 2.49
N LYS A 36 -14.71 -0.57 1.86
CA LYS A 36 -14.10 0.74 2.18
C LYS A 36 -14.73 1.42 3.40
N VAL A 37 -15.94 1.02 3.77
CA VAL A 37 -16.59 1.39 5.03
C VAL A 37 -16.72 0.12 5.85
N VAL A 38 -15.88 -0.01 6.86
CA VAL A 38 -15.80 -1.22 7.70
C VAL A 38 -16.78 -1.08 8.85
N PRO A 39 -17.75 -2.02 8.98
CA PRO A 39 -18.66 -2.03 10.12
C PRO A 39 -17.92 -2.39 11.41
N ILE A 40 -18.55 -2.09 12.54
CA ILE A 40 -18.06 -2.47 13.87
C ILE A 40 -17.86 -3.99 13.93
N GLY A 41 -16.68 -4.43 14.35
CA GLY A 41 -16.30 -5.84 14.41
C GLY A 41 -16.02 -6.51 13.06
N GLY A 42 -16.12 -5.77 11.94
CA GLY A 42 -15.88 -6.31 10.60
C GLY A 42 -14.39 -6.39 10.24
N ASN A 43 -14.09 -7.01 9.10
CA ASN A 43 -12.75 -7.07 8.52
C ASN A 43 -12.71 -6.27 7.23
N MET A 44 -11.51 -5.89 6.82
CA MET A 44 -11.25 -5.30 5.50
C MET A 44 -10.25 -6.18 4.75
N GLU A 45 -10.61 -6.58 3.54
CA GLU A 45 -9.76 -7.36 2.65
C GLU A 45 -9.12 -6.44 1.62
N ILE A 46 -7.81 -6.52 1.47
CA ILE A 46 -7.05 -5.82 0.45
C ILE A 46 -6.36 -6.87 -0.39
N THR A 47 -6.55 -6.83 -1.70
CA THR A 47 -5.77 -7.64 -2.63
C THR A 47 -4.73 -6.76 -3.30
N LEU A 48 -3.47 -7.13 -3.16
CA LEU A 48 -2.35 -6.53 -3.86
C LEU A 48 -1.97 -7.40 -5.05
N SER A 49 -1.71 -6.81 -6.20
CA SER A 49 -0.98 -7.45 -7.27
C SER A 49 0.48 -7.07 -7.16
N TYR A 50 1.37 -8.01 -7.41
CA TYR A 50 2.81 -7.75 -7.46
C TYR A 50 3.45 -8.25 -8.75
N THR A 51 4.56 -7.61 -9.11
CA THR A 51 5.55 -8.11 -10.06
C THR A 51 6.92 -7.93 -9.46
N ASP A 52 7.73 -8.98 -9.57
CA ASP A 52 9.09 -9.02 -9.08
C ASP A 52 9.91 -9.95 -9.97
N LYS A 53 10.91 -9.41 -10.64
CA LYS A 53 11.66 -10.15 -11.66
C LYS A 53 12.46 -11.32 -11.09
N GLU A 54 12.90 -11.21 -9.85
CA GLU A 54 13.69 -12.22 -9.15
C GLU A 54 12.81 -13.24 -8.45
N GLY A 55 11.53 -12.89 -8.26
CA GLY A 55 10.52 -13.78 -7.65
C GLY A 55 10.74 -14.01 -6.16
N ASP A 56 11.53 -13.18 -5.50
CA ASP A 56 11.93 -13.37 -4.10
C ASP A 56 11.18 -12.46 -3.10
N ILE A 57 9.95 -12.10 -3.44
CA ILE A 57 9.07 -11.21 -2.67
C ILE A 57 8.73 -11.69 -1.23
N SER A 58 9.05 -12.94 -0.89
CA SER A 58 8.67 -13.57 0.38
C SER A 58 9.50 -13.08 1.56
N ASP A 59 9.42 -11.80 1.92
CA ASP A 59 10.04 -11.25 3.13
C ASP A 59 9.02 -10.47 3.98
N THR A 60 8.97 -9.15 3.91
CA THR A 60 8.17 -8.36 4.86
C THR A 60 7.25 -7.37 4.16
N LEU A 61 5.97 -7.42 4.53
CA LEU A 61 4.95 -6.42 4.17
C LEU A 61 4.78 -5.43 5.33
N PHE A 62 4.85 -4.16 5.01
CA PHE A 62 4.69 -3.05 5.94
C PHE A 62 3.39 -2.30 5.67
N ILE A 63 2.74 -1.89 6.75
CA ILE A 63 1.53 -1.09 6.73
C ILE A 63 1.71 0.13 7.63
N LYS A 64 1.34 1.29 7.13
CA LYS A 64 1.25 2.54 7.90
C LYS A 64 -0.14 3.11 7.78
N LYS A 65 -0.85 3.25 8.91
CA LYS A 65 -2.13 3.94 8.98
C LYS A 65 -1.89 5.43 9.20
N ILE A 66 -2.51 6.26 8.36
CA ILE A 66 -2.52 7.71 8.51
C ILE A 66 -3.95 8.12 8.80
N ARG A 67 -4.18 8.68 9.98
CA ARG A 67 -5.49 9.15 10.38
C ARG A 67 -5.78 10.50 9.74
N LEU A 68 -6.96 10.60 9.11
CA LEU A 68 -7.40 11.79 8.38
C LEU A 68 -8.42 12.64 9.16
N ASN A 69 -8.82 12.19 10.36
CA ASN A 69 -9.74 12.92 11.22
C ASN A 69 -9.16 14.28 11.63
N LYS A 70 -10.01 15.31 11.65
CA LYS A 70 -9.61 16.67 12.09
C LYS A 70 -9.33 16.74 13.60
N GLN A 71 -10.11 16.01 14.39
CA GLN A 71 -9.87 15.91 15.82
C GLN A 71 -8.75 14.91 16.09
N THR A 72 -7.71 15.39 16.76
CA THR A 72 -6.59 14.57 17.17
C THR A 72 -6.91 13.89 18.49
N THR A 73 -6.85 12.58 18.51
CA THR A 73 -6.85 11.75 19.72
C THR A 73 -5.63 10.85 19.66
N ALA A 74 -5.22 10.31 20.80
CA ALA A 74 -4.14 9.34 20.81
C ALA A 74 -4.47 8.16 19.90
N THR A 75 -3.49 7.74 19.11
CA THR A 75 -3.62 6.65 18.13
C THR A 75 -2.90 5.39 18.62
N ILE A 76 -3.35 4.26 18.12
CA ILE A 76 -2.77 2.95 18.42
C ILE A 76 -2.44 2.21 17.13
N ARG A 77 -1.41 1.41 17.18
CA ARG A 77 -1.04 0.48 16.10
C ARG A 77 -0.96 1.16 14.73
N ASP A 78 -0.32 2.32 14.67
CA ASP A 78 -0.17 3.08 13.42
C ASP A 78 0.66 2.35 12.38
N SER A 79 1.56 1.49 12.82
CA SER A 79 2.45 0.70 11.97
C SER A 79 2.32 -0.77 12.29
N LEU A 80 2.18 -1.57 11.25
CA LEU A 80 2.12 -3.03 11.31
C LEU A 80 3.12 -3.60 10.31
N ARG A 81 3.60 -4.80 10.57
CA ARG A 81 4.44 -5.55 9.64
C ARG A 81 4.12 -7.03 9.74
N TYR A 82 4.11 -7.68 8.59
CA TYR A 82 3.81 -9.09 8.46
C TYR A 82 4.88 -9.76 7.63
N LYS A 83 5.28 -10.96 8.02
CA LYS A 83 6.08 -11.79 7.15
C LYS A 83 5.19 -12.32 6.02
N ILE A 84 5.61 -12.14 4.78
CA ILE A 84 5.01 -12.80 3.64
C ILE A 84 5.45 -14.27 3.70
N PRO A 85 4.51 -15.26 3.67
CA PRO A 85 4.88 -16.66 3.69
C PRO A 85 5.83 -17.04 2.55
N ASP A 86 6.70 -18.01 2.78
CA ASP A 86 7.55 -18.55 1.75
C ASP A 86 6.71 -19.33 0.72
N PHE A 87 6.92 -19.05 -0.55
CA PHE A 87 6.30 -19.72 -1.69
C PHE A 87 7.31 -19.83 -2.84
N PRO A 88 7.04 -20.70 -3.86
CA PRO A 88 7.92 -20.79 -5.02
C PRO A 88 8.13 -19.43 -5.69
N ASN A 89 9.31 -19.20 -6.24
CA ASN A 89 9.67 -17.93 -6.88
C ASN A 89 8.80 -17.70 -8.12
N TYR A 90 7.86 -16.76 -8.01
CA TYR A 90 7.02 -16.28 -9.10
C TYR A 90 7.30 -14.80 -9.37
N ASP A 91 7.47 -14.49 -10.65
CA ASP A 91 7.71 -13.10 -11.10
C ASP A 91 6.48 -12.20 -10.97
N LYS A 92 5.31 -12.77 -10.70
CA LYS A 92 4.05 -12.04 -10.50
C LYS A 92 3.03 -12.87 -9.73
N GLY A 93 2.12 -12.21 -9.05
CA GLY A 93 1.05 -12.86 -8.30
C GLY A 93 0.19 -11.87 -7.54
N GLU A 94 -0.53 -12.40 -6.55
CA GLU A 94 -1.40 -11.63 -5.69
C GLU A 94 -1.15 -11.96 -4.22
N ILE A 95 -1.26 -10.94 -3.37
CA ILE A 95 -1.17 -11.05 -1.92
C ILE A 95 -2.51 -10.62 -1.34
N GLY A 96 -3.21 -11.53 -0.65
CA GLY A 96 -4.40 -11.22 0.15
C GLY A 96 -4.01 -10.74 1.54
N LEU A 97 -4.52 -9.59 1.95
CA LEU A 97 -4.29 -9.01 3.26
C LEU A 97 -5.64 -8.81 3.96
N SER A 98 -5.84 -9.51 5.08
CA SER A 98 -7.03 -9.38 5.93
C SER A 98 -6.72 -8.52 7.15
N LEU A 99 -7.38 -7.37 7.27
CA LEU A 99 -7.23 -6.46 8.40
C LEU A 99 -8.45 -6.54 9.31
N GLN A 100 -8.26 -7.09 10.51
CA GLN A 100 -9.30 -7.24 11.51
C GLN A 100 -9.59 -5.92 12.22
N TYR A 101 -10.85 -5.69 12.56
CA TYR A 101 -11.34 -4.49 13.22
C TYR A 101 -10.55 -4.16 14.49
N GLU A 102 -10.55 -5.05 15.48
CA GLU A 102 -9.95 -4.80 16.80
C GLU A 102 -8.43 -4.73 16.77
N ASN A 103 -7.80 -5.60 16.00
CA ASN A 103 -6.35 -5.77 16.05
C ASN A 103 -5.60 -4.85 15.10
N HIS A 104 -6.24 -4.42 14.00
CA HIS A 104 -5.54 -3.73 12.91
C HIS A 104 -6.16 -2.39 12.53
N LEU A 105 -7.50 -2.30 12.50
CA LEU A 105 -8.18 -1.16 11.89
C LEU A 105 -8.47 -0.02 12.87
N LYS A 106 -8.87 -0.31 14.10
CA LYS A 106 -9.06 0.74 15.12
C LYS A 106 -7.79 1.58 15.23
N SER A 107 -7.93 2.90 15.13
CA SER A 107 -6.80 3.81 15.15
C SER A 107 -6.83 4.77 16.34
N ALA A 108 -7.98 5.35 16.69
CA ALA A 108 -8.11 6.09 17.93
C ALA A 108 -8.18 5.15 19.13
N ILE A 109 -7.52 5.48 20.25
CA ILE A 109 -7.70 4.76 21.51
C ILE A 109 -9.15 4.86 21.95
N GLN A 110 -9.71 6.07 21.90
CA GLN A 110 -11.11 6.37 22.17
C GLN A 110 -11.64 7.27 21.06
N ALA A 111 -12.72 6.88 20.43
CA ALA A 111 -13.32 7.70 19.39
C ALA A 111 -14.05 8.90 20.01
N PRO A 112 -13.87 10.12 19.47
CA PRO A 112 -14.61 11.28 19.93
C PRO A 112 -16.11 11.13 19.68
N ASP A 113 -16.93 11.75 20.52
CA ASP A 113 -18.36 11.86 20.29
C ASP A 113 -18.66 12.81 19.12
N ILE A 114 -19.73 12.53 18.37
CA ILE A 114 -20.24 13.43 17.36
C ILE A 114 -21.11 14.49 18.08
N PRO A 115 -20.74 15.78 18.06
CA PRO A 115 -21.53 16.81 18.73
C PRO A 115 -22.98 16.84 18.22
N GLY A 116 -23.93 16.91 19.15
CA GLY A 116 -25.37 17.03 18.83
C GLY A 116 -26.04 15.74 18.37
N SER A 117 -25.35 14.59 18.33
CA SER A 117 -26.02 13.31 18.11
C SER A 117 -26.78 12.83 19.32
N ASN A 118 -27.99 12.27 19.12
CA ASN A 118 -28.80 11.67 20.20
C ASN A 118 -29.39 10.34 19.72
N PRO A 119 -29.00 9.17 20.30
CA PRO A 119 -27.94 9.02 21.31
C PRO A 119 -26.56 9.44 20.80
N LEU A 120 -25.63 9.68 21.71
CA LEU A 120 -24.26 10.06 21.37
C LEU A 120 -23.63 9.00 20.46
N ALA A 121 -23.34 9.38 19.23
CA ALA A 121 -22.65 8.53 18.26
C ALA A 121 -21.14 8.84 18.27
N LYS A 122 -20.34 7.84 17.97
CA LYS A 122 -18.88 7.98 17.91
C LYS A 122 -18.42 8.39 16.51
N GLN A 123 -17.43 9.25 16.44
CA GLN A 123 -16.80 9.61 15.20
C GLN A 123 -16.04 8.40 14.63
N PRO A 124 -16.26 8.02 13.36
CA PRO A 124 -15.52 6.93 12.75
C PRO A 124 -14.04 7.31 12.61
N ASP A 125 -13.14 6.32 12.64
CA ASP A 125 -11.77 6.53 12.21
C ASP A 125 -11.75 6.62 10.68
N THR A 126 -11.25 7.73 10.16
CA THR A 126 -11.03 7.94 8.73
C THR A 126 -9.54 7.80 8.46
N LEU A 127 -9.18 6.79 7.69
CA LEU A 127 -7.78 6.39 7.50
C LEU A 127 -7.38 6.45 6.03
N ASN A 128 -6.09 6.71 5.80
CA ASN A 128 -5.38 6.35 4.58
C ASN A 128 -4.32 5.31 4.96
N ILE A 129 -4.40 4.12 4.37
CA ILE A 129 -3.47 3.04 4.67
C ILE A 129 -2.43 2.97 3.57
N LYS A 130 -1.16 3.11 3.94
CA LYS A 130 0.00 2.97 3.07
C LYS A 130 0.61 1.59 3.23
N ILE A 131 0.99 0.96 2.12
CA ILE A 131 1.52 -0.41 2.09
C ILE A 131 2.76 -0.42 1.19
N TRP A 132 3.81 -1.08 1.64
CA TRP A 132 5.01 -1.39 0.85
C TRP A 132 5.58 -2.73 1.30
N ILE A 133 6.43 -3.30 0.49
CA ILE A 133 7.07 -4.59 0.76
C ILE A 133 8.58 -4.50 0.60
N HIS A 134 9.27 -5.35 1.35
CA HIS A 134 10.66 -5.68 1.12
C HIS A 134 10.75 -7.09 0.55
N ASP A 135 11.66 -7.32 -0.39
CA ASP A 135 12.01 -8.65 -0.87
C ASP A 135 13.15 -9.26 -0.04
N LYS A 136 13.51 -10.51 -0.34
CA LYS A 136 14.62 -11.21 0.35
C LYS A 136 15.99 -10.59 0.09
N ALA A 137 16.17 -9.91 -1.03
CA ALA A 137 17.40 -9.19 -1.37
C ALA A 137 17.52 -7.83 -0.66
N GLY A 138 16.45 -7.39 0.04
CA GLY A 138 16.38 -6.10 0.74
C GLY A 138 15.95 -4.94 -0.13
N ASN A 139 15.49 -5.17 -1.36
CA ASN A 139 14.92 -4.11 -2.19
C ASN A 139 13.52 -3.74 -1.68
N VAL A 140 13.12 -2.51 -1.91
CA VAL A 140 11.87 -1.94 -1.41
C VAL A 140 10.98 -1.54 -2.56
N SER A 141 9.69 -1.91 -2.49
CA SER A 141 8.70 -1.48 -3.46
C SER A 141 8.36 0.01 -3.30
N ASP A 142 7.74 0.59 -4.32
CA ASP A 142 6.99 1.83 -4.15
C ASP A 142 5.87 1.64 -3.11
N THR A 143 5.49 2.74 -2.47
CA THR A 143 4.39 2.73 -1.48
C THR A 143 3.06 2.93 -2.19
N VAL A 144 2.14 1.99 -2.04
CA VAL A 144 0.75 2.13 -2.49
C VAL A 144 -0.15 2.64 -1.37
N SER A 145 -1.28 3.25 -1.75
CA SER A 145 -2.20 3.91 -0.83
C SER A 145 -3.63 3.49 -1.12
N THR A 146 -4.39 3.14 -0.06
CA THR A 146 -5.82 2.78 -0.20
C THR A 146 -6.70 3.96 -0.58
N GLY A 147 -6.21 5.20 -0.44
CA GLY A 147 -7.08 6.35 -0.32
C GLY A 147 -7.87 6.30 0.99
N GLN A 148 -8.96 7.04 1.05
CA GLN A 148 -9.78 7.11 2.25
C GLN A 148 -10.56 5.82 2.48
N VAL A 149 -10.45 5.27 3.68
CA VAL A 149 -11.29 4.20 4.23
C VAL A 149 -11.89 4.65 5.56
N ILE A 150 -13.06 4.16 5.90
CA ILE A 150 -13.83 4.57 7.08
C ILE A 150 -14.05 3.35 7.97
N ILE A 151 -13.69 3.45 9.24
CA ILE A 151 -13.87 2.40 10.25
C ILE A 151 -14.91 2.91 11.23
N LEU A 152 -16.12 2.30 11.22
CA LEU A 152 -17.19 2.69 12.13
C LEU A 152 -16.79 2.37 13.58
N ARG A 153 -17.20 3.23 14.51
CA ARG A 153 -16.84 3.11 15.94
C ARG A 153 -18.09 3.09 16.82
N ALA A 154 -18.03 2.33 17.92
CA ALA A 154 -19.03 2.31 18.98
C ALA A 154 -18.47 2.76 20.35
N ASP A 155 -17.13 2.89 20.46
CA ASP A 155 -16.36 3.12 21.70
C ASP A 155 -15.44 4.34 21.61
#